data_50d100eab3e9bf08fe9e07b31fb8f884
#
_entry.id   50d100eab3e9bf08fe9e07b31fb8f884
#
_cell.length_a   1.000
_cell.length_b   1.000
_cell.length_c   1.000
_cell.angle_alpha   90.00
_cell.angle_beta   90.00
_cell.angle_gamma   90.00
#
_symmetry.space_group_name_H-M   'P 1'
#
loop_
_entity.id
_entity.type
_entity.pdbx_description
1 polymer ?
#
loop_
_entity_poly.entity_id
_entity_poly.type
_entity_poly.pdbx_seq_one_letter_code
_entity_poly.pdbx_strand_id
1 'polypeptide(L)'
;FMVNAVSFAMIFVIMYFDYTWLFLHIRAVYALYMICLCLVWSGGILGNYQTALLASYSVQVLLPVIFAGIIYQYRGQGFRGILKSAGWIIIPFMVLAAGLISLPKSNGAVVENAVVCLFLLVASVLRGIFGNEKKKYLVELALLVAGILGVGVAFFYKYTFLPGGYVLARLTHTGEFGYQNRMIKDAVARYSLFGNRTFLMQGTGSDGEYLLGNIFCYFGIIAGVLVVAAFVWFLIHALRQSLLQGNRMGFLLGTACSIGLIVRVMVIYIMVNFGYGVIYTVAVPFFSTNVILAAVNGIYVGLLFCVLRNKMILKEPRSEKKNATV
;
A
#
# COMPACT_ATOMS: atom_id res chain seq x y z
N PHE A 1 8.74 9.24 -20.51
CA PHE A 1 8.32 8.13 -21.39
C PHE A 1 8.96 6.82 -20.99
N MET A 2 10.30 6.74 -20.85
CA MET A 2 11.03 5.50 -20.49
C MET A 2 10.54 4.86 -19.17
N VAL A 3 10.31 5.66 -18.14
CA VAL A 3 9.86 5.16 -16.83
C VAL A 3 8.49 4.46 -16.92
N ASN A 4 7.57 5.05 -17.68
CA ASN A 4 6.26 4.44 -17.89
C ASN A 4 6.34 3.16 -18.74
N ALA A 5 7.26 3.10 -19.70
CA ALA A 5 7.53 1.89 -20.47
C ALA A 5 7.96 0.72 -19.57
N VAL A 6 8.81 0.98 -18.56
CA VAL A 6 9.19 -0.04 -17.55
C VAL A 6 7.96 -0.52 -16.78
N SER A 7 7.06 0.38 -16.36
CA SER A 7 5.82 0.00 -15.67
C SER A 7 4.94 -0.90 -16.54
N PHE A 8 4.75 -0.55 -17.81
CA PHE A 8 3.98 -1.37 -18.75
C PHE A 8 4.63 -2.74 -19.00
N ALA A 9 5.94 -2.78 -19.19
CA ALA A 9 6.68 -4.04 -19.35
C ALA A 9 6.51 -4.96 -18.13
N MET A 10 6.61 -4.39 -16.90
CA MET A 10 6.39 -5.15 -15.67
C MET A 10 4.96 -5.67 -15.57
N ILE A 11 3.95 -4.89 -15.96
CA ILE A 11 2.55 -5.34 -15.99
C ILE A 11 2.40 -6.54 -16.93
N PHE A 12 2.93 -6.47 -18.15
CA PHE A 12 2.85 -7.56 -19.11
C PHE A 12 3.53 -8.83 -18.60
N VAL A 13 4.75 -8.73 -18.10
CA VAL A 13 5.50 -9.88 -17.57
C VAL A 13 4.73 -10.53 -16.42
N ILE A 14 4.26 -9.74 -15.45
CA ILE A 14 3.59 -10.26 -14.25
C ILE A 14 2.18 -10.78 -14.57
N MET A 15 1.48 -10.21 -15.55
CA MET A 15 0.17 -10.69 -15.96
C MET A 15 0.21 -12.16 -16.44
N TYR A 16 1.33 -12.61 -16.98
CA TYR A 16 1.53 -13.99 -17.42
C TYR A 16 2.13 -14.91 -16.35
N PHE A 17 2.53 -14.36 -15.20
CA PHE A 17 3.06 -15.12 -14.08
C PHE A 17 1.98 -15.99 -13.43
N ASP A 18 2.34 -17.19 -12.99
CA ASP A 18 1.44 -18.03 -12.20
C ASP A 18 1.57 -17.67 -10.72
N TYR A 19 0.57 -16.96 -10.20
CA TYR A 19 0.57 -16.54 -8.79
C TYR A 19 0.45 -17.72 -7.80
N THR A 20 0.09 -18.94 -8.24
CA THR A 20 0.07 -20.11 -7.36
C THR A 20 1.47 -20.45 -6.87
N TRP A 21 2.49 -20.21 -7.69
CA TRP A 21 3.89 -20.37 -7.29
C TRP A 21 4.23 -19.52 -6.07
N LEU A 22 3.76 -18.27 -6.01
CA LEU A 22 3.94 -17.35 -4.88
C LEU A 22 3.40 -17.96 -3.57
N PHE A 23 2.21 -18.54 -3.61
CA PHE A 23 1.56 -19.13 -2.44
C PHE A 23 2.22 -20.45 -2.01
N LEU A 24 2.70 -21.24 -2.96
CA LEU A 24 3.39 -22.50 -2.66
C LEU A 24 4.74 -22.25 -1.98
N HIS A 25 5.47 -21.21 -2.41
CA HIS A 25 6.81 -20.90 -1.92
C HIS A 25 6.83 -19.69 -0.96
N ILE A 26 5.72 -19.40 -0.31
CA ILE A 26 5.57 -18.17 0.48
C ILE A 26 6.64 -17.97 1.57
N ARG A 27 7.15 -19.06 2.18
CA ARG A 27 8.22 -18.98 3.18
C ARG A 27 9.54 -18.50 2.56
N ALA A 28 9.88 -19.00 1.38
CA ALA A 28 11.07 -18.58 0.66
C ALA A 28 10.94 -17.12 0.17
N VAL A 29 9.76 -16.75 -0.33
CA VAL A 29 9.44 -15.38 -0.74
C VAL A 29 9.52 -14.42 0.45
N TYR A 30 9.01 -14.82 1.61
CA TYR A 30 9.11 -14.03 2.83
C TYR A 30 10.57 -13.87 3.29
N ALA A 31 11.35 -14.95 3.26
CA ALA A 31 12.78 -14.89 3.61
C ALA A 31 13.54 -13.96 2.66
N LEU A 32 13.30 -14.06 1.34
CA LEU A 32 13.89 -13.15 0.35
C LEU A 32 13.47 -11.69 0.60
N TYR A 33 12.19 -11.45 0.91
CA TYR A 33 11.68 -10.13 1.29
C TYR A 33 12.43 -9.56 2.50
N MET A 34 12.63 -10.36 3.56
CA MET A 34 13.35 -9.94 4.75
C MET A 34 14.82 -9.62 4.47
N ILE A 35 15.48 -10.42 3.60
CA ILE A 35 16.84 -10.14 3.16
C ILE A 35 16.88 -8.81 2.40
N CYS A 36 15.98 -8.59 1.44
CA CYS A 36 15.90 -7.32 0.70
C CYS A 36 15.66 -6.14 1.64
N LEU A 37 14.77 -6.29 2.63
CA LEU A 37 14.49 -5.25 3.62
C LEU A 37 15.74 -4.90 4.46
N CYS A 38 16.48 -5.91 4.92
CA CYS A 38 17.72 -5.72 5.67
C CYS A 38 18.83 -5.11 4.81
N LEU A 39 18.97 -5.52 3.54
CA LEU A 39 19.95 -4.97 2.61
C LEU A 39 19.67 -3.49 2.29
N VAL A 40 18.42 -3.14 2.07
CA VAL A 40 18.03 -1.74 1.84
C VAL A 40 18.28 -0.90 3.09
N TRP A 41 17.99 -1.45 4.26
CA TRP A 41 18.27 -0.77 5.54
C TRP A 41 19.78 -0.55 5.75
N SER A 42 20.61 -1.57 5.51
CA SER A 42 22.08 -1.44 5.60
C SER A 42 22.64 -0.48 4.54
N GLY A 43 22.10 -0.50 3.32
CA GLY A 43 22.48 0.43 2.26
C GLY A 43 22.14 1.90 2.58
N GLY A 44 21.07 2.14 3.35
CA GLY A 44 20.73 3.47 3.84
C GLY A 44 21.72 4.05 4.84
N ILE A 45 22.43 3.20 5.57
CA ILE A 45 23.50 3.60 6.50
C ILE A 45 24.80 3.92 5.74
N LEU A 46 25.08 3.20 4.65
CA LEU A 46 26.36 3.22 3.95
C LEU A 46 26.37 4.06 2.66
N GLY A 47 25.23 4.50 2.16
CA GLY A 47 25.10 5.09 0.84
C GLY A 47 24.26 6.37 0.74
N ASN A 48 23.78 6.64 -0.47
CA ASN A 48 22.96 7.81 -0.76
C ASN A 48 21.58 7.66 -0.12
N TYR A 49 21.29 8.52 0.86
CA TYR A 49 20.05 8.53 1.66
C TYR A 49 18.75 8.52 0.82
N GLN A 50 18.73 9.26 -0.29
CA GLN A 50 17.50 9.35 -1.11
C GLN A 50 17.20 8.06 -1.85
N THR A 51 18.20 7.41 -2.44
CA THR A 51 18.02 6.14 -3.14
C THR A 51 17.65 5.01 -2.18
N ALA A 52 18.27 4.98 -0.99
CA ALA A 52 17.92 4.03 0.06
C ALA A 52 16.50 4.21 0.57
N LEU A 53 16.03 5.44 0.72
CA LEU A 53 14.66 5.75 1.13
C LEU A 53 13.63 5.23 0.12
N LEU A 54 13.85 5.49 -1.18
CA LEU A 54 12.97 5.01 -2.25
C LEU A 54 12.96 3.49 -2.36
N ALA A 55 14.12 2.86 -2.27
CA ALA A 55 14.24 1.41 -2.28
C ALA A 55 13.56 0.79 -1.06
N SER A 56 13.76 1.36 0.13
CA SER A 56 13.09 0.94 1.36
C SER A 56 11.57 1.01 1.22
N TYR A 57 11.04 2.13 0.76
CA TYR A 57 9.61 2.29 0.52
C TYR A 57 9.09 1.23 -0.46
N SER A 58 9.79 1.00 -1.55
CA SER A 58 9.38 0.05 -2.60
C SER A 58 9.33 -1.40 -2.10
N VAL A 59 10.31 -1.80 -1.28
CA VAL A 59 10.30 -3.12 -0.64
C VAL A 59 9.16 -3.23 0.35
N GLN A 60 8.95 -2.21 1.20
CA GLN A 60 7.86 -2.19 2.19
C GLN A 60 6.50 -2.37 1.55
N VAL A 61 6.25 -1.71 0.45
CA VAL A 61 4.97 -1.75 -0.29
C VAL A 61 4.58 -3.16 -0.74
N LEU A 62 5.53 -4.07 -0.93
CA LEU A 62 5.24 -5.46 -1.30
C LEU A 62 4.73 -6.33 -0.13
N LEU A 63 4.80 -5.85 1.11
CA LEU A 63 4.40 -6.60 2.29
C LEU A 63 2.95 -7.12 2.25
N PRO A 64 1.92 -6.35 1.82
CA PRO A 64 0.55 -6.86 1.73
C PRO A 64 0.38 -8.05 0.77
N VAL A 65 1.15 -8.08 -0.33
CA VAL A 65 1.14 -9.18 -1.29
C VAL A 65 1.67 -10.46 -0.64
N ILE A 66 2.78 -10.35 0.09
CA ILE A 66 3.37 -11.47 0.84
C ILE A 66 2.43 -11.91 1.96
N PHE A 67 1.81 -10.94 2.64
CA PHE A 67 0.85 -11.23 3.70
C PHE A 67 -0.37 -12.01 3.23
N ALA A 68 -0.86 -11.76 2.02
CA ALA A 68 -1.91 -12.58 1.41
C ALA A 68 -1.52 -14.07 1.36
N GLY A 69 -0.27 -14.36 1.01
CA GLY A 69 0.26 -15.72 1.02
C GLY A 69 0.36 -16.32 2.43
N ILE A 70 0.78 -15.53 3.42
CA ILE A 70 0.85 -15.96 4.83
C ILE A 70 -0.54 -16.30 5.34
N ILE A 71 -1.56 -15.46 5.11
CA ILE A 71 -2.95 -15.73 5.46
C ILE A 71 -3.43 -17.06 4.85
N TYR A 72 -3.11 -17.30 3.59
CA TYR A 72 -3.47 -18.54 2.91
C TYR A 72 -2.84 -19.76 3.58
N GLN A 73 -1.60 -19.67 4.05
CA GLN A 73 -0.90 -20.76 4.73
C GLN A 73 -1.59 -21.16 6.06
N TYR A 74 -2.15 -20.18 6.79
CA TYR A 74 -2.82 -20.42 8.08
C TYR A 74 -4.34 -20.51 7.98
N ARG A 75 -4.89 -20.74 6.77
CA ARG A 75 -6.33 -20.92 6.55
C ARG A 75 -6.89 -22.08 7.37
N GLY A 76 -8.13 -21.95 7.84
CA GLY A 76 -8.82 -23.01 8.58
C GLY A 76 -8.38 -23.21 10.03
N GLN A 77 -7.41 -22.43 10.54
CA GLN A 77 -6.92 -22.56 11.91
C GLN A 77 -7.65 -21.67 12.94
N GLY A 78 -8.78 -21.07 12.58
CA GLY A 78 -9.53 -20.18 13.45
C GLY A 78 -8.72 -18.96 13.91
N PHE A 79 -8.98 -18.51 15.14
CA PHE A 79 -8.28 -17.36 15.71
C PHE A 79 -6.76 -17.57 15.85
N ARG A 80 -6.32 -18.80 16.10
CA ARG A 80 -4.88 -19.13 16.10
C ARG A 80 -4.23 -18.85 14.75
N GLY A 81 -4.96 -19.04 13.65
CA GLY A 81 -4.48 -18.69 12.31
C GLY A 81 -4.32 -17.17 12.13
N ILE A 82 -5.26 -16.39 12.67
CA ILE A 82 -5.18 -14.91 12.67
C ILE A 82 -3.95 -14.44 13.45
N LEU A 83 -3.76 -14.94 14.68
CA LEU A 83 -2.60 -14.59 15.52
C LEU A 83 -1.27 -14.97 14.87
N LYS A 84 -1.17 -16.18 14.31
CA LYS A 84 0.05 -16.59 13.59
C LYS A 84 0.33 -15.72 12.38
N SER A 85 -0.70 -15.39 11.59
CA SER A 85 -0.54 -14.49 10.43
C SER A 85 -0.10 -13.10 10.87
N ALA A 86 -0.72 -12.54 11.91
CA ALA A 86 -0.33 -11.25 12.48
C ALA A 86 1.09 -11.28 13.05
N GLY A 87 1.50 -12.37 13.70
CA GLY A 87 2.85 -12.55 14.23
C GLY A 87 3.94 -12.44 13.16
N TRP A 88 3.72 -13.00 11.97
CA TRP A 88 4.66 -12.88 10.86
C TRP A 88 4.84 -11.44 10.34
N ILE A 89 3.82 -10.58 10.49
CA ILE A 89 3.91 -9.16 10.12
C ILE A 89 4.67 -8.35 11.16
N ILE A 90 4.60 -8.74 12.43
CA ILE A 90 5.29 -8.01 13.50
C ILE A 90 6.80 -7.93 13.23
N ILE A 91 7.39 -8.99 12.67
CA ILE A 91 8.84 -9.02 12.39
C ILE A 91 9.27 -7.91 11.40
N PRO A 92 8.67 -7.79 10.19
CA PRO A 92 8.98 -6.68 9.29
C PRO A 92 8.73 -5.32 9.94
N PHE A 93 7.64 -5.16 10.69
CA PHE A 93 7.35 -3.90 11.37
C PHE A 93 8.36 -3.56 12.46
N MET A 94 8.89 -4.54 13.19
CA MET A 94 9.97 -4.31 14.14
C MET A 94 11.27 -3.91 13.45
N VAL A 95 11.62 -4.55 12.32
CA VAL A 95 12.79 -4.15 11.50
C VAL A 95 12.61 -2.74 10.96
N LEU A 96 11.41 -2.40 10.49
CA LEU A 96 11.08 -1.06 10.03
C LEU A 96 11.13 -0.03 11.16
N ALA A 97 10.58 -0.37 12.33
CA ALA A 97 10.63 0.51 13.51
C ALA A 97 12.07 0.75 13.97
N ALA A 98 12.94 -0.26 13.95
CA ALA A 98 14.36 -0.10 14.22
C ALA A 98 15.04 0.80 13.18
N GLY A 99 14.68 0.68 11.90
CA GLY A 99 15.13 1.54 10.82
C GLY A 99 14.61 2.99 10.90
N LEU A 100 13.49 3.21 11.59
CA LEU A 100 12.89 4.54 11.80
C LEU A 100 13.77 5.46 12.65
N ILE A 101 14.59 4.90 13.52
CA ILE A 101 15.55 5.67 14.32
C ILE A 101 16.61 6.29 13.41
N SER A 102 16.96 5.62 12.31
CA SER A 102 17.97 6.05 11.34
C SER A 102 17.40 6.68 10.06
N LEU A 103 16.12 6.40 9.71
CA LEU A 103 15.45 6.87 8.49
C LEU A 103 14.04 7.44 8.78
N PRO A 104 13.93 8.64 9.35
CA PRO A 104 12.66 9.18 9.88
C PRO A 104 11.54 9.37 8.85
N LYS A 105 11.83 9.33 7.54
CA LYS A 105 10.83 9.54 6.48
C LYS A 105 10.05 8.29 6.07
N SER A 106 10.37 7.10 6.60
CA SER A 106 9.71 5.84 6.21
C SER A 106 8.44 5.51 7.01
N ASN A 107 8.07 6.32 8.00
CA ASN A 107 6.91 6.12 8.88
C ASN A 107 5.59 5.97 8.09
N GLY A 108 5.47 6.68 6.98
CA GLY A 108 4.28 6.62 6.14
C GLY A 108 4.00 5.24 5.55
N ALA A 109 5.03 4.57 5.07
CA ALA A 109 4.89 3.23 4.51
C ALA A 109 4.51 2.18 5.56
N VAL A 110 4.98 2.34 6.81
CA VAL A 110 4.57 1.47 7.93
C VAL A 110 3.09 1.61 8.20
N VAL A 111 2.58 2.85 8.28
CA VAL A 111 1.15 3.12 8.50
C VAL A 111 0.31 2.62 7.33
N GLU A 112 0.73 2.89 6.08
CA GLU A 112 0.08 2.40 4.88
C GLU A 112 -0.06 0.87 4.90
N ASN A 113 1.05 0.17 5.13
CA ASN A 113 1.06 -1.29 5.16
C ASN A 113 0.23 -1.85 6.33
N ALA A 114 0.26 -1.22 7.50
CA ALA A 114 -0.57 -1.63 8.65
C ALA A 114 -2.05 -1.54 8.30
N VAL A 115 -2.48 -0.44 7.69
CA VAL A 115 -3.86 -0.23 7.25
C VAL A 115 -4.26 -1.28 6.20
N VAL A 116 -3.44 -1.50 5.17
CA VAL A 116 -3.73 -2.47 4.11
C VAL A 116 -3.80 -3.90 4.66
N CYS A 117 -2.85 -4.28 5.53
CA CYS A 117 -2.84 -5.61 6.14
C CYS A 117 -4.04 -5.83 7.07
N LEU A 118 -4.46 -4.80 7.81
CA LEU A 118 -5.66 -4.86 8.64
C LEU A 118 -6.92 -5.08 7.79
N PHE A 119 -7.11 -4.29 6.73
CA PHE A 119 -8.23 -4.47 5.82
C PHE A 119 -8.24 -5.86 5.18
N LEU A 120 -7.06 -6.39 4.82
CA LEU A 120 -6.93 -7.73 4.25
C LEU A 120 -7.31 -8.82 5.27
N LEU A 121 -6.93 -8.66 6.55
CA LEU A 121 -7.37 -9.57 7.63
C LEU A 121 -8.88 -9.53 7.80
N VAL A 122 -9.48 -8.35 7.89
CA VAL A 122 -10.93 -8.18 7.99
C VAL A 122 -11.64 -8.85 6.82
N ALA A 123 -11.21 -8.57 5.59
CA ALA A 123 -11.78 -9.19 4.38
C ALA A 123 -11.65 -10.73 4.41
N SER A 124 -10.53 -11.25 4.92
CA SER A 124 -10.26 -12.68 5.06
C SER A 124 -11.18 -13.36 6.09
N VAL A 125 -11.44 -12.70 7.21
CA VAL A 125 -12.40 -13.16 8.23
C VAL A 125 -13.83 -13.15 7.67
N LEU A 126 -14.23 -12.07 7.00
CA LEU A 126 -15.55 -11.96 6.36
C LEU A 126 -15.77 -13.04 5.29
N ARG A 127 -14.72 -13.38 4.54
CA ARG A 127 -14.77 -14.47 3.55
C ARG A 127 -14.82 -15.86 4.19
N GLY A 128 -14.51 -15.98 5.49
CA GLY A 128 -14.47 -17.27 6.20
C GLY A 128 -13.21 -18.09 5.91
N ILE A 129 -12.09 -17.45 5.59
CA ILE A 129 -10.82 -18.13 5.29
C ILE A 129 -10.28 -18.85 6.53
N PHE A 130 -10.45 -18.29 7.71
CA PHE A 130 -10.01 -18.87 8.97
C PHE A 130 -11.03 -19.85 9.59
N GLY A 131 -12.31 -19.78 9.20
CA GLY A 131 -13.37 -20.65 9.70
C GLY A 131 -14.75 -19.98 9.63
N ASN A 132 -15.78 -20.69 10.15
CA ASN A 132 -17.16 -20.26 10.01
C ASN A 132 -17.63 -19.25 11.07
N GLU A 133 -16.93 -19.14 12.20
CA GLU A 133 -17.30 -18.27 13.33
C GLU A 133 -16.91 -16.80 13.08
N LYS A 134 -17.38 -16.23 11.97
CA LYS A 134 -16.97 -14.90 11.47
C LYS A 134 -17.18 -13.79 12.49
N LYS A 135 -18.33 -13.76 13.17
CA LYS A 135 -18.66 -12.71 14.15
C LYS A 135 -17.70 -12.75 15.34
N LYS A 136 -17.40 -13.94 15.86
CA LYS A 136 -16.45 -14.14 16.96
C LYS A 136 -15.06 -13.66 16.57
N TYR A 137 -14.56 -14.10 15.43
CA TYR A 137 -13.24 -13.70 14.94
C TYR A 137 -13.13 -12.20 14.64
N LEU A 138 -14.21 -11.53 14.20
CA LEU A 138 -14.24 -10.08 14.04
C LEU A 138 -14.12 -9.35 15.39
N VAL A 139 -14.83 -9.82 16.42
CA VAL A 139 -14.75 -9.24 17.77
C VAL A 139 -13.34 -9.44 18.35
N GLU A 140 -12.79 -10.65 18.25
CA GLU A 140 -11.44 -10.97 18.70
C GLU A 140 -10.37 -10.11 17.96
N LEU A 141 -10.54 -9.93 16.64
CA LEU A 141 -9.68 -9.06 15.85
C LEU A 141 -9.82 -7.59 16.27
N ALA A 142 -11.05 -7.13 16.51
CA ALA A 142 -11.29 -5.75 16.95
C ALA A 142 -10.65 -5.47 18.33
N LEU A 143 -10.73 -6.41 19.27
CA LEU A 143 -10.08 -6.31 20.57
C LEU A 143 -8.54 -6.29 20.44
N LEU A 144 -7.98 -7.15 19.56
CA LEU A 144 -6.54 -7.16 19.28
C LEU A 144 -6.08 -5.82 18.69
N VAL A 145 -6.81 -5.30 17.71
CA VAL A 145 -6.52 -4.00 17.07
C VAL A 145 -6.66 -2.87 18.09
N ALA A 146 -7.71 -2.87 18.92
CA ALA A 146 -7.89 -1.85 19.96
C ALA A 146 -6.74 -1.87 20.98
N GLY A 147 -6.25 -3.06 21.37
CA GLY A 147 -5.08 -3.20 22.22
C GLY A 147 -3.79 -2.64 21.58
N ILE A 148 -3.53 -2.97 20.31
CA ILE A 148 -2.37 -2.47 19.56
C ILE A 148 -2.48 -0.95 19.38
N LEU A 149 -3.66 -0.44 19.02
CA LEU A 149 -3.89 1.00 18.85
C LEU A 149 -3.73 1.75 20.17
N GLY A 150 -4.21 1.20 21.29
CA GLY A 150 -4.04 1.81 22.62
C GLY A 150 -2.57 2.02 22.99
N VAL A 151 -1.73 1.01 22.77
CA VAL A 151 -0.28 1.10 22.98
C VAL A 151 0.36 2.01 21.93
N GLY A 152 -0.03 1.86 20.65
CA GLY A 152 0.49 2.63 19.54
C GLY A 152 0.16 4.12 19.66
N VAL A 153 -1.07 4.47 20.03
CA VAL A 153 -1.48 5.88 20.21
C VAL A 153 -0.70 6.52 21.36
N ALA A 154 -0.49 5.82 22.48
CA ALA A 154 0.31 6.35 23.58
C ALA A 154 1.77 6.62 23.16
N PHE A 155 2.36 5.72 22.35
CA PHE A 155 3.71 5.87 21.82
C PHE A 155 3.78 6.96 20.73
N PHE A 156 2.85 6.93 19.76
CA PHE A 156 2.81 7.91 18.66
C PHE A 156 2.43 9.32 19.16
N TYR A 157 1.54 9.45 20.14
CA TYR A 157 1.17 10.73 20.71
C TYR A 157 2.39 11.49 21.24
N LYS A 158 3.27 10.78 21.92
CA LYS A 158 4.50 11.36 22.47
C LYS A 158 5.46 11.86 21.38
N TYR A 159 5.52 11.22 20.20
CA TYR A 159 6.47 11.56 19.15
C TYR A 159 5.89 12.38 17.99
N THR A 160 4.58 12.38 17.81
CA THR A 160 3.91 12.92 16.62
C THR A 160 3.19 14.24 16.91
N PHE A 161 2.62 14.38 18.11
CA PHE A 161 1.81 15.54 18.50
C PHE A 161 2.52 16.49 19.48
N LEU A 162 3.78 16.29 19.79
CA LEU A 162 4.56 17.27 20.53
C LEU A 162 4.68 18.57 19.73
N PRO A 163 4.67 19.75 20.40
CA PRO A 163 4.91 21.03 19.76
C PRO A 163 6.23 20.99 18.96
N GLY A 164 6.15 21.30 17.66
CA GLY A 164 7.30 21.18 16.75
C GLY A 164 7.44 19.83 16.03
N GLY A 165 6.57 18.84 16.30
CA GLY A 165 6.57 17.55 15.63
C GLY A 165 6.24 17.64 14.14
N TYR A 166 6.88 16.81 13.32
CA TYR A 166 6.75 16.79 11.86
C TYR A 166 5.29 16.69 11.37
N VAL A 167 4.48 15.81 11.97
CA VAL A 167 3.08 15.59 11.57
C VAL A 167 2.21 16.79 11.91
N LEU A 168 2.37 17.34 13.12
CA LEU A 168 1.61 18.51 13.55
C LEU A 168 1.95 19.73 12.68
N ALA A 169 3.23 19.98 12.42
CA ALA A 169 3.68 21.05 11.55
C ALA A 169 3.10 20.95 10.12
N ARG A 170 3.00 19.75 9.58
CA ARG A 170 2.38 19.50 8.27
C ARG A 170 0.87 19.72 8.28
N LEU A 171 0.16 19.26 9.31
CA LEU A 171 -1.29 19.45 9.45
C LEU A 171 -1.65 20.92 9.68
N THR A 172 -0.87 21.63 10.50
CA THR A 172 -1.10 23.06 10.82
C THR A 172 -0.48 24.00 9.79
N HIS A 173 0.23 23.46 8.78
CA HIS A 173 0.93 24.24 7.76
C HIS A 173 1.98 25.21 8.32
N THR A 174 2.59 24.89 9.47
CA THR A 174 3.56 25.73 10.18
C THR A 174 5.00 25.23 10.00
N GLY A 175 5.96 26.14 10.16
CA GLY A 175 7.38 25.83 10.08
C GLY A 175 7.85 25.31 8.73
N GLU A 176 9.10 24.81 8.69
CA GLU A 176 9.72 24.25 7.47
C GLU A 176 9.00 22.99 6.97
N PHE A 177 8.57 22.12 7.87
CA PHE A 177 7.87 20.89 7.51
C PHE A 177 6.46 21.12 6.94
N GLY A 178 5.82 22.23 7.29
CA GLY A 178 4.51 22.63 6.78
C GLY A 178 4.57 23.45 5.50
N TYR A 179 5.75 23.92 5.08
CA TYR A 179 5.92 24.81 3.93
C TYR A 179 5.35 24.22 2.63
N GLN A 180 5.67 22.96 2.34
CA GLN A 180 5.22 22.28 1.14
C GLN A 180 3.69 22.16 1.06
N ASN A 181 3.05 21.74 2.17
CA ASN A 181 1.58 21.65 2.24
C ASN A 181 0.92 23.03 2.09
N ARG A 182 1.54 24.07 2.65
CA ARG A 182 1.04 25.46 2.49
C ARG A 182 1.11 25.91 1.04
N MET A 183 2.26 25.69 0.34
CA MET A 183 2.38 26.04 -1.08
C MET A 183 1.33 25.33 -1.95
N ILE A 184 1.09 24.03 -1.68
CA ILE A 184 0.07 23.27 -2.41
C ILE A 184 -1.31 23.84 -2.13
N LYS A 185 -1.62 24.19 -0.88
CA LYS A 185 -2.91 24.75 -0.49
C LYS A 185 -3.17 26.12 -1.13
N ASP A 186 -2.13 26.94 -1.23
CA ASP A 186 -2.18 28.23 -1.95
C ASP A 186 -2.42 28.04 -3.45
N ALA A 187 -1.86 26.96 -4.03
CA ALA A 187 -2.12 26.59 -5.42
C ALA A 187 -3.56 26.11 -5.61
N VAL A 188 -4.07 25.26 -4.69
CA VAL A 188 -5.46 24.77 -4.70
C VAL A 188 -6.46 25.93 -4.65
N ALA A 189 -6.17 26.96 -3.86
CA ALA A 189 -7.03 28.17 -3.78
C ALA A 189 -7.15 28.93 -5.10
N ARG A 190 -6.22 28.69 -6.06
CA ARG A 190 -6.20 29.33 -7.40
C ARG A 190 -6.80 28.44 -8.48
N TYR A 191 -7.35 27.26 -8.15
CA TYR A 191 -7.97 26.40 -9.15
C TYR A 191 -9.18 27.08 -9.77
N SER A 192 -9.30 26.95 -11.10
CA SER A 192 -10.42 27.46 -11.89
C SER A 192 -11.14 26.32 -12.61
N LEU A 193 -12.38 26.54 -13.04
CA LEU A 193 -13.16 25.50 -13.71
C LEU A 193 -12.48 24.95 -14.97
N PHE A 194 -11.86 25.83 -15.77
CA PHE A 194 -11.23 25.47 -17.04
C PHE A 194 -9.70 25.52 -17.00
N GLY A 195 -9.12 25.74 -15.81
CA GLY A 195 -7.68 25.80 -15.61
C GLY A 195 -7.02 27.10 -16.06
N ASN A 196 -5.73 27.20 -15.71
CA ASN A 196 -4.88 28.31 -16.12
C ASN A 196 -3.58 27.74 -16.68
N ARG A 197 -3.40 27.81 -18.00
CA ARG A 197 -2.25 27.23 -18.72
C ARG A 197 -0.92 27.85 -18.36
N THR A 198 -0.89 29.00 -17.73
CA THR A 198 0.34 29.70 -17.32
C THR A 198 0.79 29.30 -15.90
N PHE A 199 -0.05 28.61 -15.15
CA PHE A 199 0.22 28.27 -13.77
C PHE A 199 0.47 26.77 -13.61
N LEU A 200 1.68 26.43 -13.21
CA LEU A 200 2.07 25.09 -12.77
C LEU A 200 2.59 25.17 -11.34
N MET A 201 2.39 24.13 -10.57
CA MET A 201 2.97 24.01 -9.22
C MET A 201 4.48 23.86 -9.34
N GLN A 202 5.21 24.97 -9.37
CA GLN A 202 6.67 24.99 -9.41
C GLN A 202 7.24 24.86 -8.00
N GLY A 203 8.35 24.13 -7.86
CA GLY A 203 9.11 24.06 -6.60
C GLY A 203 8.59 23.07 -5.54
N THR A 204 7.60 22.24 -5.86
CA THR A 204 7.01 21.28 -4.90
C THR A 204 7.65 19.89 -4.93
N GLY A 205 8.68 19.65 -5.74
CA GLY A 205 9.32 18.34 -5.87
C GLY A 205 9.31 17.81 -7.30
N SER A 206 9.47 16.50 -7.48
CA SER A 206 9.44 15.89 -8.81
C SER A 206 8.05 16.04 -9.45
N ASP A 207 8.00 16.38 -10.72
CA ASP A 207 6.75 16.66 -11.47
C ASP A 207 5.70 15.53 -11.37
N GLY A 208 6.14 14.29 -11.18
CA GLY A 208 5.24 13.12 -11.04
C GLY A 208 4.51 13.02 -9.69
N GLU A 209 5.05 13.60 -8.62
CA GLU A 209 4.46 13.52 -7.29
C GLU A 209 3.21 14.40 -7.16
N TYR A 210 3.16 15.51 -7.89
CA TYR A 210 2.07 16.50 -7.87
C TYR A 210 1.32 16.59 -9.19
N LEU A 211 1.40 15.54 -10.01
CA LEU A 211 0.78 15.53 -11.32
C LEU A 211 -0.72 15.81 -11.25
N LEU A 212 -1.43 15.26 -10.26
CA LEU A 212 -2.86 15.49 -10.10
C LEU A 212 -3.14 16.98 -9.83
N GLY A 213 -2.39 17.59 -8.92
CA GLY A 213 -2.50 19.04 -8.66
C GLY A 213 -2.21 19.88 -9.90
N ASN A 214 -1.19 19.49 -10.69
CA ASN A 214 -0.88 20.14 -11.94
C ASN A 214 -2.00 19.97 -12.99
N ILE A 215 -2.69 18.82 -13.03
CA ILE A 215 -3.87 18.64 -13.88
C ILE A 215 -4.98 19.61 -13.47
N PHE A 216 -5.24 19.75 -12.16
CA PHE A 216 -6.22 20.73 -11.67
C PHE A 216 -5.84 22.18 -11.98
N CYS A 217 -4.55 22.53 -11.86
CA CYS A 217 -4.08 23.87 -12.21
C CYS A 217 -4.21 24.16 -13.70
N TYR A 218 -3.68 23.27 -14.55
CA TYR A 218 -3.49 23.53 -15.97
C TYR A 218 -4.76 23.30 -16.79
N PHE A 219 -5.49 22.19 -16.53
CA PHE A 219 -6.69 21.80 -17.28
C PHE A 219 -8.00 22.14 -16.56
N GLY A 220 -7.92 22.52 -15.28
CA GLY A 220 -9.05 22.93 -14.47
C GLY A 220 -9.70 21.82 -13.66
N ILE A 221 -10.64 22.25 -12.82
CA ILE A 221 -11.37 21.38 -11.88
C ILE A 221 -12.13 20.27 -12.62
N ILE A 222 -12.75 20.58 -13.76
CA ILE A 222 -13.54 19.60 -14.52
C ILE A 222 -12.65 18.45 -14.98
N ALA A 223 -11.49 18.73 -15.57
CA ALA A 223 -10.56 17.69 -16.03
C ALA A 223 -9.99 16.89 -14.85
N GLY A 224 -9.60 17.58 -13.77
CA GLY A 224 -9.09 16.91 -12.56
C GLY A 224 -10.11 15.97 -11.93
N VAL A 225 -11.37 16.39 -11.80
CA VAL A 225 -12.46 15.55 -11.28
C VAL A 225 -12.72 14.33 -12.17
N LEU A 226 -12.70 14.50 -13.50
CA LEU A 226 -12.87 13.38 -14.44
C LEU A 226 -11.75 12.35 -14.29
N VAL A 227 -10.50 12.78 -14.14
CA VAL A 227 -9.35 11.89 -13.91
C VAL A 227 -9.51 11.13 -12.58
N VAL A 228 -9.85 11.84 -11.50
CA VAL A 228 -10.08 11.20 -10.18
C VAL A 228 -11.24 10.21 -10.27
N ALA A 229 -12.35 10.59 -10.90
CA ALA A 229 -13.51 9.71 -11.06
C ALA A 229 -13.18 8.43 -11.84
N ALA A 230 -12.38 8.54 -12.90
CA ALA A 230 -11.92 7.38 -13.68
C ALA A 230 -11.06 6.43 -12.83
N PHE A 231 -10.13 6.97 -12.02
CA PHE A 231 -9.33 6.16 -11.09
C PHE A 231 -10.18 5.50 -10.00
N VAL A 232 -11.10 6.24 -9.39
CA VAL A 232 -12.05 5.72 -8.39
C VAL A 232 -12.85 4.56 -8.97
N TRP A 233 -13.42 4.76 -10.16
CA TRP A 233 -14.18 3.73 -10.84
C TRP A 233 -13.35 2.47 -11.11
N PHE A 234 -12.13 2.64 -11.64
CA PHE A 234 -11.20 1.53 -11.90
C PHE A 234 -10.90 0.76 -10.61
N LEU A 235 -10.54 1.44 -9.52
CA LEU A 235 -10.14 0.81 -8.26
C LEU A 235 -11.31 0.11 -7.56
N ILE A 236 -12.51 0.71 -7.57
CA ILE A 236 -13.74 0.09 -7.05
C ILE A 236 -14.08 -1.16 -7.86
N HIS A 237 -14.00 -1.07 -9.20
CA HIS A 237 -14.25 -2.21 -10.07
C HIS A 237 -13.24 -3.34 -9.80
N ALA A 238 -11.96 -3.03 -9.71
CA ALA A 238 -10.89 -3.98 -9.39
C ALA A 238 -11.11 -4.67 -8.03
N LEU A 239 -11.45 -3.90 -6.99
CA LEU A 239 -11.78 -4.46 -5.67
C LEU A 239 -13.00 -5.38 -5.73
N ARG A 240 -14.09 -4.93 -6.38
CA ARG A 240 -15.31 -5.74 -6.55
C ARG A 240 -14.99 -7.07 -7.25
N GLN A 241 -14.23 -7.05 -8.33
CA GLN A 241 -13.87 -8.26 -9.05
C GLN A 241 -12.97 -9.18 -8.20
N SER A 242 -12.07 -8.62 -7.39
CA SER A 242 -11.22 -9.36 -6.47
C SER A 242 -12.03 -10.03 -5.35
N LEU A 243 -13.02 -9.33 -4.79
CA LEU A 243 -13.92 -9.85 -3.77
C LEU A 243 -14.84 -10.96 -4.30
N LEU A 244 -15.18 -10.94 -5.58
CA LEU A 244 -16.01 -11.95 -6.26
C LEU A 244 -15.22 -13.18 -6.75
N GLN A 245 -13.89 -13.22 -6.52
CA GLN A 245 -13.07 -14.39 -6.88
C GLN A 245 -13.53 -15.66 -6.15
N GLY A 246 -13.74 -16.74 -6.89
CA GLY A 246 -14.07 -18.06 -6.32
C GLY A 246 -12.88 -18.72 -5.63
N ASN A 247 -11.69 -18.56 -6.19
CA ASN A 247 -10.45 -19.09 -5.66
C ASN A 247 -9.95 -18.24 -4.49
N ARG A 248 -9.63 -18.87 -3.34
CA ARG A 248 -9.15 -18.17 -2.13
C ARG A 248 -7.80 -17.47 -2.34
N MET A 249 -6.90 -18.07 -3.13
CA MET A 249 -5.60 -17.44 -3.46
C MET A 249 -5.83 -16.16 -4.26
N GLY A 250 -6.64 -16.23 -5.35
CA GLY A 250 -6.98 -15.08 -6.17
C GLY A 250 -7.73 -14.00 -5.39
N PHE A 251 -8.65 -14.40 -4.49
CA PHE A 251 -9.32 -13.46 -3.58
C PHE A 251 -8.31 -12.70 -2.70
N LEU A 252 -7.40 -13.40 -2.02
CA LEU A 252 -6.43 -12.79 -1.11
C LEU A 252 -5.49 -11.84 -1.85
N LEU A 253 -4.91 -12.32 -2.96
CA LEU A 253 -3.94 -11.54 -3.73
C LEU A 253 -4.60 -10.33 -4.41
N GLY A 254 -5.75 -10.53 -5.06
CA GLY A 254 -6.48 -9.45 -5.71
C GLY A 254 -6.97 -8.40 -4.72
N THR A 255 -7.45 -8.84 -3.55
CA THR A 255 -7.88 -7.93 -2.48
C THR A 255 -6.69 -7.15 -1.90
N ALA A 256 -5.54 -7.80 -1.65
CA ALA A 256 -4.33 -7.13 -1.19
C ALA A 256 -3.86 -6.05 -2.17
N CYS A 257 -3.81 -6.40 -3.47
CA CYS A 257 -3.42 -5.45 -4.51
C CYS A 257 -4.42 -4.29 -4.65
N SER A 258 -5.72 -4.60 -4.65
CA SER A 258 -6.78 -3.57 -4.80
C SER A 258 -6.80 -2.60 -3.61
N ILE A 259 -6.77 -3.12 -2.37
CA ILE A 259 -6.76 -2.28 -1.17
C ILE A 259 -5.47 -1.46 -1.11
N GLY A 260 -4.32 -2.07 -1.42
CA GLY A 260 -3.04 -1.36 -1.46
C GLY A 260 -3.06 -0.18 -2.45
N LEU A 261 -3.61 -0.38 -3.64
CA LEU A 261 -3.77 0.70 -4.61
C LEU A 261 -4.78 1.75 -4.15
N ILE A 262 -5.91 1.36 -3.54
CA ILE A 262 -6.91 2.30 -3.01
C ILE A 262 -6.30 3.19 -1.93
N VAL A 263 -5.64 2.61 -0.93
CA VAL A 263 -5.01 3.39 0.16
C VAL A 263 -3.97 4.34 -0.41
N ARG A 264 -3.12 3.86 -1.31
CA ARG A 264 -2.04 4.65 -1.90
C ARG A 264 -2.56 5.77 -2.78
N VAL A 265 -3.45 5.47 -3.71
CA VAL A 265 -3.94 6.44 -4.70
C VAL A 265 -5.03 7.33 -4.12
N MET A 266 -6.06 6.75 -3.47
CA MET A 266 -7.22 7.52 -3.01
C MET A 266 -6.91 8.28 -1.72
N VAL A 267 -6.26 7.65 -0.74
CA VAL A 267 -6.04 8.30 0.55
C VAL A 267 -4.78 9.15 0.51
N ILE A 268 -3.62 8.55 0.23
CA ILE A 268 -2.34 9.24 0.36
C ILE A 268 -2.14 10.26 -0.76
N TYR A 269 -2.24 9.83 -2.01
CA TYR A 269 -1.92 10.68 -3.16
C TYR A 269 -2.86 11.86 -3.30
N ILE A 270 -4.18 11.65 -3.14
CA ILE A 270 -5.15 12.74 -3.19
C ILE A 270 -4.91 13.72 -2.04
N MET A 271 -4.76 13.23 -0.80
CA MET A 271 -4.50 14.12 0.34
C MET A 271 -3.25 14.98 0.14
N VAL A 272 -2.17 14.39 -0.38
CA VAL A 272 -0.93 15.12 -0.66
C VAL A 272 -1.15 16.20 -1.72
N ASN A 273 -1.83 15.88 -2.82
CA ASN A 273 -2.06 16.82 -3.91
C ASN A 273 -3.03 17.96 -3.58
N PHE A 274 -3.75 17.86 -2.44
CA PHE A 274 -4.60 18.93 -1.91
C PHE A 274 -4.00 19.65 -0.67
N GLY A 275 -2.72 19.40 -0.35
CA GLY A 275 -2.03 20.07 0.75
C GLY A 275 -2.34 19.52 2.15
N TYR A 276 -2.87 18.30 2.23
CA TYR A 276 -3.10 17.57 3.49
C TYR A 276 -2.13 16.40 3.66
N GLY A 277 -0.99 16.43 2.97
CA GLY A 277 -0.01 15.36 3.02
C GLY A 277 0.69 15.26 4.37
N VAL A 278 0.33 14.26 5.14
CA VAL A 278 0.99 13.88 6.39
C VAL A 278 2.08 12.84 6.14
N ILE A 279 1.88 12.01 5.14
CA ILE A 279 2.73 10.90 4.73
C ILE A 279 3.50 11.29 3.46
N TYR A 280 4.65 10.67 3.23
CA TYR A 280 5.47 10.92 2.05
C TYR A 280 4.72 10.61 0.75
N THR A 281 4.93 11.44 -0.26
CA THR A 281 4.28 11.31 -1.58
C THR A 281 4.66 10.01 -2.27
N VAL A 282 3.64 9.38 -2.82
CA VAL A 282 3.77 8.20 -3.66
C VAL A 282 3.22 8.53 -5.03
N ALA A 283 3.95 8.17 -6.06
CA ALA A 283 3.46 8.34 -7.42
C ALA A 283 2.31 7.34 -7.72
N VAL A 284 1.33 7.82 -8.47
CA VAL A 284 0.25 6.97 -9.01
C VAL A 284 0.83 6.00 -10.05
N PRO A 285 0.25 4.79 -10.19
CA PRO A 285 0.57 3.93 -11.32
C PRO A 285 0.52 4.72 -12.64
N PHE A 286 1.52 4.51 -13.50
CA PHE A 286 1.70 5.16 -14.81
C PHE A 286 2.17 6.63 -14.81
N PHE A 287 2.24 7.29 -13.67
CA PHE A 287 2.60 8.70 -13.58
C PHE A 287 3.82 8.96 -12.67
N SER A 288 4.71 7.99 -12.55
CA SER A 288 5.95 8.17 -11.79
C SER A 288 7.09 8.65 -12.66
N THR A 289 7.88 9.58 -12.13
CA THR A 289 9.19 9.93 -12.69
C THR A 289 10.30 9.01 -12.19
N ASN A 290 10.02 8.24 -11.14
CA ASN A 290 10.96 7.30 -10.54
C ASN A 290 10.74 5.87 -11.06
N VAL A 291 11.79 5.26 -11.62
CA VAL A 291 11.75 3.92 -12.23
C VAL A 291 11.36 2.83 -11.20
N ILE A 292 11.85 2.94 -9.98
CA ILE A 292 11.61 1.93 -8.93
C ILE A 292 10.13 1.96 -8.51
N LEU A 293 9.56 3.15 -8.28
CA LEU A 293 8.14 3.31 -7.95
C LEU A 293 7.24 2.88 -9.12
N ALA A 294 7.64 3.20 -10.35
CA ALA A 294 6.93 2.76 -11.56
C ALA A 294 6.90 1.22 -11.67
N ALA A 295 8.03 0.56 -11.41
CA ALA A 295 8.13 -0.88 -11.43
C ALA A 295 7.25 -1.54 -10.34
N VAL A 296 7.28 -1.04 -9.10
CA VAL A 296 6.46 -1.57 -8.00
C VAL A 296 4.96 -1.39 -8.26
N ASN A 297 4.55 -0.23 -8.76
CA ASN A 297 3.16 -0.01 -9.18
C ASN A 297 2.78 -0.93 -10.34
N GLY A 298 3.70 -1.17 -11.28
CA GLY A 298 3.54 -2.15 -12.35
C GLY A 298 3.33 -3.57 -11.83
N ILE A 299 4.07 -3.97 -10.77
CA ILE A 299 3.87 -5.26 -10.10
C ILE A 299 2.46 -5.38 -9.53
N TYR A 300 1.95 -4.38 -8.82
CA TYR A 300 0.61 -4.40 -8.26
C TYR A 300 -0.49 -4.53 -9.30
N VAL A 301 -0.43 -3.71 -10.34
CA VAL A 301 -1.39 -3.75 -11.45
C VAL A 301 -1.26 -5.06 -12.24
N GLY A 302 -0.04 -5.54 -12.47
CA GLY A 302 0.22 -6.80 -13.15
C GLY A 302 -0.33 -8.01 -12.38
N LEU A 303 -0.13 -8.07 -11.06
CA LEU A 303 -0.70 -9.11 -10.19
C LEU A 303 -2.23 -9.05 -10.19
N LEU A 304 -2.80 -7.85 -10.17
CA LEU A 304 -4.25 -7.68 -10.26
C LEU A 304 -4.80 -8.23 -11.57
N PHE A 305 -4.20 -7.89 -12.71
CA PHE A 305 -4.60 -8.43 -14.01
C PHE A 305 -4.36 -9.93 -14.12
N CYS A 306 -3.29 -10.44 -13.53
CA CYS A 306 -3.04 -11.88 -13.44
C CYS A 306 -4.18 -12.60 -12.71
N VAL A 307 -4.62 -12.09 -11.57
CA VAL A 307 -5.76 -12.64 -10.81
C VAL A 307 -7.06 -12.57 -11.60
N LEU A 308 -7.32 -11.44 -12.26
CA LEU A 308 -8.55 -11.24 -13.03
C LEU A 308 -8.59 -12.15 -14.26
N ARG A 309 -7.47 -12.33 -14.96
CA ARG A 309 -7.35 -13.23 -16.10
C ARG A 309 -7.58 -14.69 -15.72
N ASN A 310 -6.99 -15.12 -14.60
CA ASN A 310 -7.01 -16.52 -14.17
C ASN A 310 -8.25 -16.88 -13.32
N LYS A 311 -9.29 -16.05 -13.34
CA LYS A 311 -10.52 -16.20 -12.54
C LYS A 311 -11.17 -17.58 -12.69
N MET A 312 -11.11 -18.18 -13.90
CA MET A 312 -11.78 -19.42 -14.24
C MET A 312 -10.82 -20.63 -14.39
N ILE A 313 -9.50 -20.39 -14.40
CA ILE A 313 -8.53 -21.40 -14.82
C ILE A 313 -7.92 -22.15 -13.63
N LEU A 314 -7.65 -21.46 -12.54
CA LEU A 314 -6.96 -22.05 -11.38
C LEU A 314 -7.98 -22.62 -10.39
N LYS A 315 -8.06 -23.95 -10.32
CA LYS A 315 -8.76 -24.65 -9.22
C LYS A 315 -7.82 -24.69 -8.01
N GLU A 316 -8.35 -24.44 -6.83
CA GLU A 316 -7.60 -24.67 -5.60
C GLU A 316 -7.11 -26.12 -5.56
N PRO A 317 -5.83 -26.38 -5.20
CA PRO A 317 -5.40 -27.73 -4.89
C PRO A 317 -6.34 -28.27 -3.80
N ARG A 318 -7.00 -29.40 -4.09
CA ARG A 318 -7.86 -30.09 -3.10
C ARG A 318 -7.03 -30.26 -1.84
N SER A 319 -7.46 -29.66 -0.74
CA SER A 319 -6.93 -30.04 0.56
C SER A 319 -7.21 -31.54 0.69
N GLU A 320 -6.19 -32.36 0.65
CA GLU A 320 -6.29 -33.73 1.10
C GLU A 320 -6.95 -33.66 2.49
N LYS A 321 -8.19 -34.13 2.56
CA LYS A 321 -8.78 -34.51 3.83
C LYS A 321 -7.82 -35.59 4.37
N LYS A 322 -6.86 -35.18 5.20
CA LYS A 322 -6.19 -36.11 6.07
C LYS A 322 -7.31 -36.79 6.84
N ASN A 323 -7.55 -38.02 6.46
CA ASN A 323 -8.50 -38.93 7.04
C ASN A 323 -8.48 -38.78 8.57
N ALA A 324 -9.57 -38.30 9.10
CA ALA A 324 -9.98 -38.62 10.43
C ALA A 324 -10.46 -40.07 10.38
N THR A 325 -9.53 -40.98 10.53
CA THR A 325 -9.75 -42.35 10.92
C THR A 325 -8.64 -42.66 11.92
N VAL A 326 -8.95 -42.61 13.12
CA VAL A 326 -8.92 -43.50 14.28
C VAL A 326 -9.17 -42.68 15.52
#